data_0ff6abb221c117b9a2b4b397405c475e
#
_entry.id   0ff6abb221c117b9a2b4b397405c475e
#
_cell.length_a   1.000
_cell.length_b   1.000
_cell.length_c   1.000
_cell.angle_alpha   90.00
_cell.angle_beta   90.00
_cell.angle_gamma   90.00
#
_symmetry.space_group_name_H-M   'P 1'
#
loop_
_entity.id
_entity.type
_entity.pdbx_description
1 polymer ?
#
loop_
_entity_poly.entity_id
_entity_poly.type
_entity_poly.pdbx_seq_one_letter_code
_entity_poly.pdbx_strand_id
1 'polypeptide(L)'
;MQKLNRRSLLLVGFTLFSMFFGAGNLIFPPYLGAQAGADAWLAFVGFAVSAIGLPVIGVIAVARAGGLSELAGRVHPRFAQIFALLVYLSIGPCLAIPRTASTSFQMLAPLIGGDAMRQLIYSIVFFAAAFFVALHPEKLTSWLGRILCPTLIVLIFVLFFGCLFHPVAEHYGVPTADYVSLPGLTGILNGYQTMDTLAALNFGAVIALNIRDYGIEDEQQVRRSTIRAGWIAGAMLLLVYAMLTHVGALSGAAWPGGSTGADTLSNIARGLFGPVGQVLLAAIFVIACFNTCVGLIACVGQYFHELLPHIPYPAIAAFFAAASMIISNIGLAGIIRLSTPVLNAIYPVAIVLIVLSFLPKPEKHGAVYRLCIAFTAVQSIAAAFPIPVLSPLLRALPLNALGFGWLMPAAVGLLIGLLLPKKTEKA
;
A
#
# COMPACT_ATOMS: atom_id res chain seq x y z
N MET A 1 4.48 31.59 -14.19
CA MET A 1 4.02 30.27 -13.71
C MET A 1 4.94 29.82 -12.59
N GLN A 2 4.44 29.79 -11.36
CA GLN A 2 5.20 29.37 -10.19
C GLN A 2 5.38 27.84 -10.25
N LYS A 3 6.63 27.37 -10.30
CA LYS A 3 6.95 25.92 -10.29
C LYS A 3 7.44 25.54 -8.90
N LEU A 4 7.09 24.35 -8.46
CA LEU A 4 7.65 23.78 -7.23
C LEU A 4 9.18 23.73 -7.37
N ASN A 5 9.92 24.27 -6.40
CA ASN A 5 11.38 24.18 -6.42
C ASN A 5 11.82 22.71 -6.15
N ARG A 6 13.07 22.37 -6.50
CA ARG A 6 13.59 21.00 -6.36
C ARG A 6 13.53 20.49 -4.94
N ARG A 7 13.81 21.34 -3.95
CA ARG A 7 13.79 20.98 -2.53
C ARG A 7 12.36 20.63 -2.07
N SER A 8 11.39 21.49 -2.40
CA SER A 8 9.98 21.25 -2.07
C SER A 8 9.44 20.01 -2.77
N LEU A 9 9.83 19.77 -4.04
CA LEU A 9 9.44 18.57 -4.77
C LEU A 9 10.00 17.29 -4.10
N LEU A 10 11.25 17.30 -3.66
CA LEU A 10 11.83 16.19 -2.89
C LEU A 10 11.08 15.96 -1.57
N LEU A 11 10.74 17.03 -0.84
CA LEU A 11 9.97 16.92 0.40
C LEU A 11 8.59 16.32 0.17
N VAL A 12 7.89 16.73 -0.89
CA VAL A 12 6.60 16.14 -1.26
C VAL A 12 6.75 14.66 -1.67
N GLY A 13 7.82 14.32 -2.40
CA GLY A 13 8.16 12.92 -2.70
C GLY A 13 8.46 12.09 -1.45
N PHE A 14 9.17 12.65 -0.48
CA PHE A 14 9.43 12.04 0.82
C PHE A 14 8.15 11.86 1.65
N THR A 15 7.25 12.82 1.58
CA THR A 15 5.93 12.70 2.21
C THR A 15 5.16 11.53 1.63
N LEU A 16 5.09 11.44 0.30
CA LEU A 16 4.39 10.34 -0.37
C LEU A 16 5.04 8.98 -0.07
N PHE A 17 6.38 8.88 -0.11
CA PHE A 17 7.10 7.68 0.34
C PHE A 17 6.71 7.31 1.77
N SER A 18 6.73 8.29 2.69
CA SER A 18 6.43 8.09 4.11
C SER A 18 4.98 7.64 4.35
N MET A 19 4.05 8.11 3.52
CA MET A 19 2.65 7.68 3.56
C MET A 19 2.49 6.23 3.08
N PHE A 20 3.22 5.82 2.04
CA PHE A 20 3.26 4.45 1.58
C PHE A 20 3.95 3.51 2.57
N PHE A 21 5.11 3.92 3.06
CA PHE A 21 6.03 3.05 3.79
C PHE A 21 5.54 2.77 5.23
N GLY A 22 4.69 1.78 5.38
CA GLY A 22 4.06 1.36 6.63
C GLY A 22 4.34 -0.08 7.03
N ALA A 23 3.42 -0.66 7.78
CA ALA A 23 3.52 -1.99 8.34
C ALA A 23 3.84 -3.09 7.32
N GLY A 24 3.08 -3.11 6.22
CA GLY A 24 3.27 -4.10 5.16
C GLY A 24 4.63 -3.99 4.49
N ASN A 25 5.05 -2.78 4.21
CA ASN A 25 6.29 -2.43 3.52
C ASN A 25 7.55 -2.81 4.33
N LEU A 26 7.43 -2.87 5.63
CA LEU A 26 8.48 -3.40 6.52
C LEU A 26 8.48 -4.92 6.61
N ILE A 27 7.32 -5.57 6.50
CA ILE A 27 7.18 -7.01 6.75
C ILE A 27 7.45 -7.83 5.48
N PHE A 28 6.87 -7.43 4.33
CA PHE A 28 6.86 -8.29 3.14
C PHE A 28 8.21 -8.40 2.43
N PRO A 29 9.02 -7.34 2.23
CA PRO A 29 10.32 -7.50 1.57
C PRO A 29 11.30 -8.40 2.32
N PRO A 30 11.49 -8.26 3.66
CA PRO A 30 12.38 -9.18 4.37
C PRO A 30 11.83 -10.62 4.46
N TYR A 31 10.50 -10.79 4.55
CA TYR A 31 9.88 -12.11 4.49
C TYR A 31 10.14 -12.78 3.14
N LEU A 32 9.92 -12.05 2.05
CA LEU A 32 10.24 -12.52 0.70
C LEU A 32 11.71 -12.93 0.60
N GLY A 33 12.63 -12.10 1.07
CA GLY A 33 14.06 -12.40 1.07
C GLY A 33 14.36 -13.70 1.81
N ALA A 34 13.80 -13.86 3.03
CA ALA A 34 14.00 -15.03 3.85
C ALA A 34 13.46 -16.33 3.22
N GLN A 35 12.30 -16.26 2.58
CA GLN A 35 11.65 -17.43 1.98
C GLN A 35 12.18 -17.77 0.60
N ALA A 36 12.54 -16.77 -0.20
CA ALA A 36 13.06 -16.96 -1.54
C ALA A 36 14.57 -17.32 -1.57
N GLY A 37 15.29 -17.06 -0.49
CA GLY A 37 16.70 -17.46 -0.35
C GLY A 37 17.54 -17.08 -1.58
N ALA A 38 18.15 -18.05 -2.27
CA ALA A 38 18.96 -17.83 -3.46
C ALA A 38 18.22 -17.15 -4.61
N ASP A 39 16.89 -17.31 -4.68
CA ASP A 39 16.02 -16.69 -5.69
C ASP A 39 15.43 -15.33 -5.24
N ALA A 40 15.93 -14.75 -4.14
CA ALA A 40 15.41 -13.52 -3.53
C ALA A 40 15.32 -12.36 -4.54
N TRP A 41 16.30 -12.19 -5.42
CA TRP A 41 16.30 -11.11 -6.40
C TRP A 41 15.28 -11.32 -7.52
N LEU A 42 15.06 -12.56 -7.95
CA LEU A 42 14.01 -12.87 -8.93
C LEU A 42 12.62 -12.65 -8.32
N ALA A 43 12.42 -13.08 -7.08
CA ALA A 43 11.21 -12.81 -6.32
C ALA A 43 11.01 -11.31 -6.10
N PHE A 44 12.08 -10.57 -5.79
CA PHE A 44 12.06 -9.12 -5.60
C PHE A 44 11.63 -8.36 -6.86
N VAL A 45 12.09 -8.77 -8.06
CA VAL A 45 11.64 -8.14 -9.31
C VAL A 45 10.12 -8.28 -9.46
N GLY A 46 9.56 -9.45 -9.20
CA GLY A 46 8.11 -9.64 -9.19
C GLY A 46 7.40 -8.77 -8.16
N PHE A 47 7.92 -8.75 -6.94
CA PHE A 47 7.41 -7.91 -5.86
C PHE A 47 7.45 -6.41 -6.21
N ALA A 48 8.54 -5.93 -6.80
CA ALA A 48 8.68 -4.53 -7.20
C ALA A 48 7.66 -4.10 -8.26
N VAL A 49 7.29 -5.01 -9.18
CA VAL A 49 6.22 -4.72 -10.16
C VAL A 49 4.90 -4.39 -9.46
N SER A 50 4.50 -5.17 -8.46
CA SER A 50 3.21 -5.01 -7.80
C SER A 50 3.24 -4.04 -6.60
N ALA A 51 4.30 -4.05 -5.80
CA ALA A 51 4.41 -3.22 -4.59
C ALA A 51 4.99 -1.82 -4.86
N ILE A 52 5.56 -1.57 -6.03
CA ILE A 52 6.13 -0.26 -6.40
C ILE A 52 5.55 0.22 -7.73
N GLY A 53 5.66 -0.60 -8.77
CA GLY A 53 5.20 -0.25 -10.12
C GLY A 53 3.72 0.12 -10.16
N LEU A 54 2.86 -0.75 -9.66
CA LEU A 54 1.42 -0.50 -9.62
C LEU A 54 1.03 0.73 -8.77
N PRO A 55 1.56 0.94 -7.55
CA PRO A 55 1.31 2.17 -6.80
C PRO A 55 1.74 3.44 -7.52
N VAL A 56 2.95 3.48 -8.10
CA VAL A 56 3.41 4.65 -8.87
C VAL A 56 2.51 4.93 -10.06
N ILE A 57 2.16 3.88 -10.83
CA ILE A 57 1.23 4.00 -11.95
C ILE A 57 -0.17 4.40 -11.45
N GLY A 58 -0.60 3.94 -10.28
CA GLY A 58 -1.84 4.34 -9.63
C GLY A 58 -1.90 5.83 -9.31
N VAL A 59 -0.84 6.37 -8.70
CA VAL A 59 -0.71 7.83 -8.47
C VAL A 59 -0.78 8.60 -9.79
N ILE A 60 -0.10 8.12 -10.84
CA ILE A 60 -0.12 8.76 -12.17
C ILE A 60 -1.53 8.71 -12.77
N ALA A 61 -2.21 7.57 -12.68
CA ALA A 61 -3.56 7.37 -13.20
C ALA A 61 -4.56 8.35 -12.56
N VAL A 62 -4.55 8.44 -11.23
CA VAL A 62 -5.42 9.34 -10.46
C VAL A 62 -5.08 10.80 -10.72
N ALA A 63 -3.78 11.16 -10.72
CA ALA A 63 -3.36 12.54 -11.02
C ALA A 63 -3.76 12.98 -12.44
N ARG A 64 -3.78 12.04 -13.42
CA ARG A 64 -4.23 12.32 -14.80
C ARG A 64 -5.74 12.40 -14.93
N ALA A 65 -6.46 11.63 -14.15
CA ALA A 65 -7.92 11.59 -14.20
C ALA A 65 -8.57 12.76 -13.45
N GLY A 66 -7.88 13.36 -12.48
CA GLY A 66 -8.41 14.40 -11.60
C GLY A 66 -8.91 13.87 -10.24
N GLY A 67 -8.79 12.55 -10.00
CA GLY A 67 -9.25 11.91 -8.77
C GLY A 67 -9.65 10.46 -8.98
N LEU A 68 -9.88 9.73 -7.87
CA LEU A 68 -10.40 8.37 -7.93
C LEU A 68 -11.84 8.33 -8.44
N SER A 69 -12.67 9.28 -8.03
CA SER A 69 -14.08 9.35 -8.43
C SER A 69 -14.22 9.60 -9.94
N GLU A 70 -13.39 10.47 -10.52
CA GLU A 70 -13.35 10.75 -11.95
C GLU A 70 -12.83 9.53 -12.73
N LEU A 71 -11.80 8.86 -12.21
CA LEU A 71 -11.25 7.66 -12.82
C LEU A 71 -12.29 6.53 -12.87
N ALA A 72 -12.93 6.24 -11.74
CA ALA A 72 -13.96 5.21 -11.63
C ALA A 72 -15.27 5.60 -12.34
N GLY A 73 -15.55 6.89 -12.44
CA GLY A 73 -16.71 7.46 -13.15
C GLY A 73 -16.74 7.11 -14.63
N ARG A 74 -15.59 6.83 -15.25
CA ARG A 74 -15.50 6.35 -16.64
C ARG A 74 -16.19 5.00 -16.86
N VAL A 75 -16.37 4.21 -15.81
CA VAL A 75 -17.15 2.96 -15.83
C VAL A 75 -18.64 3.29 -15.73
N HIS A 76 -19.04 3.86 -14.58
CA HIS A 76 -20.41 4.32 -14.31
C HIS A 76 -20.42 5.18 -13.03
N PRO A 77 -21.27 6.21 -12.91
CA PRO A 77 -21.33 7.07 -11.72
C PRO A 77 -21.59 6.32 -10.41
N ARG A 78 -22.52 5.35 -10.41
CA ARG A 78 -22.81 4.51 -9.22
C ARG A 78 -21.61 3.61 -8.86
N PHE A 79 -20.90 3.09 -9.86
CA PHE A 79 -19.69 2.31 -9.63
C PHE A 79 -18.62 3.17 -8.95
N ALA A 80 -18.42 4.41 -9.39
CA ALA A 80 -17.46 5.33 -8.79
C ALA A 80 -17.73 5.55 -7.31
N GLN A 81 -18.98 5.79 -6.93
CA GLN A 81 -19.37 5.98 -5.53
C GLN A 81 -19.09 4.73 -4.68
N ILE A 82 -19.55 3.56 -5.15
CA ILE A 82 -19.40 2.28 -4.42
C ILE A 82 -17.93 1.90 -4.33
N PHE A 83 -17.18 1.99 -5.44
CA PHE A 83 -15.78 1.60 -5.49
C PHE A 83 -14.91 2.53 -4.63
N ALA A 84 -15.11 3.84 -4.72
CA ALA A 84 -14.40 4.80 -3.86
C ALA A 84 -14.70 4.51 -2.38
N LEU A 85 -15.97 4.33 -2.01
CA LEU A 85 -16.34 3.99 -0.64
C LEU A 85 -15.67 2.70 -0.15
N LEU A 86 -15.67 1.64 -0.96
CA LEU A 86 -15.02 0.37 -0.62
C LEU A 86 -13.51 0.54 -0.45
N VAL A 87 -12.85 1.28 -1.33
CA VAL A 87 -11.41 1.54 -1.24
C VAL A 87 -11.09 2.35 0.01
N TYR A 88 -11.79 3.47 0.26
CA TYR A 88 -11.55 4.31 1.42
C TYR A 88 -11.84 3.60 2.76
N LEU A 89 -12.88 2.77 2.83
CA LEU A 89 -13.14 1.95 4.02
C LEU A 89 -12.08 0.86 4.22
N SER A 90 -11.61 0.24 3.13
CA SER A 90 -10.59 -0.81 3.20
C SER A 90 -9.25 -0.25 3.68
N ILE A 91 -8.73 0.83 3.08
CA ILE A 91 -7.48 1.45 3.54
C ILE A 91 -7.66 2.26 4.82
N GLY A 92 -8.87 2.63 5.14
CA GLY A 92 -9.26 3.38 6.33
C GLY A 92 -9.47 2.48 7.54
N PRO A 93 -10.62 2.62 8.22
CA PRO A 93 -10.86 2.04 9.54
C PRO A 93 -10.95 0.53 9.54
N CYS A 94 -11.24 -0.12 8.40
CA CYS A 94 -11.51 -1.54 8.41
C CYS A 94 -10.21 -2.39 8.42
N LEU A 95 -9.16 -1.99 7.68
CA LEU A 95 -8.00 -2.86 7.45
C LEU A 95 -6.66 -2.15 7.67
N ALA A 96 -6.32 -1.12 6.88
CA ALA A 96 -4.95 -0.60 6.85
C ALA A 96 -4.62 0.25 8.08
N ILE A 97 -5.47 1.17 8.51
CA ILE A 97 -5.22 2.02 9.68
C ILE A 97 -5.08 1.18 10.96
N PRO A 98 -6.00 0.24 11.31
CA PRO A 98 -5.83 -0.60 12.49
C PRO A 98 -4.56 -1.45 12.47
N ARG A 99 -4.15 -1.94 11.29
CA ARG A 99 -2.94 -2.74 11.12
C ARG A 99 -1.69 -1.97 11.52
N THR A 100 -1.64 -0.64 11.33
CA THR A 100 -0.47 0.16 11.72
C THR A 100 -0.17 0.08 13.21
N ALA A 101 -1.17 0.26 14.06
CA ALA A 101 -1.00 0.19 15.51
C ALA A 101 -0.72 -1.25 15.99
N SER A 102 -1.44 -2.24 15.46
CA SER A 102 -1.22 -3.64 15.84
C SER A 102 0.17 -4.12 15.50
N THR A 103 0.69 -3.77 14.31
CA THR A 103 2.03 -4.20 13.87
C THR A 103 3.13 -3.51 14.68
N SER A 104 3.02 -2.20 14.88
CA SER A 104 4.01 -1.46 15.66
C SER A 104 4.03 -1.90 17.13
N PHE A 105 2.87 -2.20 17.71
CA PHE A 105 2.79 -2.78 19.05
C PHE A 105 3.47 -4.15 19.14
N GLN A 106 3.29 -5.02 18.13
CA GLN A 106 3.94 -6.33 18.11
C GLN A 106 5.47 -6.21 18.20
N MET A 107 6.06 -5.17 17.59
CA MET A 107 7.50 -4.92 17.70
C MET A 107 7.93 -4.31 19.02
N LEU A 108 7.03 -3.61 19.72
CA LEU A 108 7.25 -3.08 21.06
C LEU A 108 7.02 -4.11 22.16
N ALA A 109 6.16 -5.09 21.94
CA ALA A 109 5.77 -6.09 22.94
C ALA A 109 6.94 -6.80 23.63
N PRO A 110 8.06 -7.17 22.95
CA PRO A 110 9.23 -7.74 23.61
C PRO A 110 9.91 -6.79 24.60
N LEU A 111 9.74 -5.47 24.46
CA LEU A 111 10.37 -4.45 25.31
C LEU A 111 9.48 -4.03 26.47
N ILE A 112 8.17 -3.92 26.26
CA ILE A 112 7.24 -3.34 27.23
C ILE A 112 6.20 -4.33 27.77
N GLY A 113 6.15 -5.54 27.19
CA GLY A 113 5.15 -6.57 27.47
C GLY A 113 3.99 -6.56 26.48
N GLY A 114 3.44 -7.76 26.18
CA GLY A 114 2.46 -8.00 25.11
C GLY A 114 1.04 -8.27 25.60
N ASP A 115 0.67 -7.85 26.82
CA ASP A 115 -0.69 -8.06 27.34
C ASP A 115 -1.72 -7.09 26.74
N ALA A 116 -3.00 -7.46 26.80
CA ALA A 116 -4.09 -6.72 26.20
C ALA A 116 -4.24 -5.28 26.76
N MET A 117 -3.92 -5.07 28.04
CA MET A 117 -4.00 -3.74 28.65
C MET A 117 -2.93 -2.81 28.08
N ARG A 118 -1.71 -3.28 27.93
CA ARG A 118 -0.61 -2.49 27.31
C ARG A 118 -0.89 -2.22 25.84
N GLN A 119 -1.45 -3.18 25.09
CA GLN A 119 -1.90 -2.97 23.73
C GLN A 119 -2.98 -1.87 23.65
N LEU A 120 -3.95 -1.87 24.53
CA LEU A 120 -4.98 -0.86 24.59
C LEU A 120 -4.41 0.53 24.89
N ILE A 121 -3.55 0.65 25.92
CA ILE A 121 -2.90 1.93 26.27
C ILE A 121 -2.07 2.43 25.10
N TYR A 122 -1.27 1.56 24.48
CA TYR A 122 -0.49 1.90 23.30
C TYR A 122 -1.35 2.40 22.15
N SER A 123 -2.45 1.70 21.83
CA SER A 123 -3.34 2.08 20.73
C SER A 123 -4.01 3.44 21.00
N ILE A 124 -4.42 3.73 22.23
CA ILE A 124 -4.98 5.05 22.62
C ILE A 124 -3.95 6.15 22.37
N VAL A 125 -2.72 6.00 22.86
CA VAL A 125 -1.65 7.00 22.69
C VAL A 125 -1.29 7.17 21.22
N PHE A 126 -1.13 6.05 20.47
CA PHE A 126 -0.78 6.04 19.07
C PHE A 126 -1.82 6.76 18.21
N PHE A 127 -3.11 6.42 18.38
CA PHE A 127 -4.18 7.03 17.59
C PHE A 127 -4.49 8.47 18.02
N ALA A 128 -4.34 8.82 19.29
CA ALA A 128 -4.44 10.21 19.72
C ALA A 128 -3.36 11.07 19.06
N ALA A 129 -2.09 10.63 19.10
CA ALA A 129 -1.00 11.33 18.45
C ALA A 129 -1.21 11.42 16.92
N ALA A 130 -1.62 10.32 16.26
CA ALA A 130 -1.89 10.29 14.83
C ALA A 130 -3.04 11.24 14.44
N PHE A 131 -4.10 11.30 15.24
CA PHE A 131 -5.22 12.21 15.05
C PHE A 131 -4.76 13.68 15.11
N PHE A 132 -4.01 14.07 16.13
CA PHE A 132 -3.53 15.46 16.26
C PHE A 132 -2.67 15.90 15.08
N VAL A 133 -1.83 15.02 14.54
CA VAL A 133 -1.02 15.33 13.34
C VAL A 133 -1.90 15.38 12.09
N ALA A 134 -2.89 14.51 11.97
CA ALA A 134 -3.82 14.45 10.83
C ALA A 134 -4.83 15.61 10.78
N LEU A 135 -5.00 16.39 11.87
CA LEU A 135 -5.87 17.57 11.86
C LEU A 135 -5.47 18.63 10.84
N HIS A 136 -4.21 18.64 10.40
CA HIS A 136 -3.66 19.60 9.46
C HIS A 136 -3.09 18.89 8.22
N PRO A 137 -3.95 18.33 7.36
CA PRO A 137 -3.50 17.54 6.21
C PRO A 137 -2.63 18.32 5.23
N GLU A 138 -2.78 19.65 5.16
CA GLU A 138 -1.95 20.55 4.36
C GLU A 138 -0.50 20.65 4.87
N LYS A 139 -0.25 20.37 6.16
CA LYS A 139 1.08 20.45 6.80
C LYS A 139 1.82 19.12 6.87
N LEU A 140 1.28 18.04 6.29
CA LEU A 140 1.89 16.71 6.36
C LEU A 140 3.32 16.70 5.82
N THR A 141 3.63 17.49 4.78
CA THR A 141 4.99 17.59 4.25
C THR A 141 6.01 18.06 5.29
N SER A 142 5.62 18.92 6.23
CA SER A 142 6.53 19.40 7.28
C SER A 142 6.80 18.34 8.35
N TRP A 143 5.85 17.50 8.67
CA TRP A 143 6.00 16.43 9.67
C TRP A 143 6.58 15.15 9.07
N LEU A 144 5.90 14.59 8.07
CA LEU A 144 6.26 13.32 7.46
C LEU A 144 7.49 13.45 6.55
N GLY A 145 7.48 14.43 5.65
CA GLY A 145 8.53 14.57 4.64
C GLY A 145 9.85 15.14 5.18
N ARG A 146 9.78 16.08 6.12
CA ARG A 146 10.98 16.78 6.61
C ARG A 146 11.64 16.12 7.82
N ILE A 147 10.86 15.50 8.69
CA ILE A 147 11.36 14.97 9.98
C ILE A 147 11.30 13.45 9.99
N LEU A 148 10.10 12.87 9.93
CA LEU A 148 9.91 11.46 10.19
C LEU A 148 10.48 10.57 9.08
N CYS A 149 10.35 10.97 7.81
CA CYS A 149 10.89 10.20 6.69
C CYS A 149 12.43 10.11 6.70
N PRO A 150 13.21 11.18 6.83
CA PRO A 150 14.66 11.07 6.93
C PRO A 150 15.12 10.26 8.16
N THR A 151 14.46 10.44 9.31
CA THR A 151 14.74 9.64 10.51
C THR A 151 14.54 8.15 10.23
N LEU A 152 13.42 7.78 9.64
CA LEU A 152 13.12 6.41 9.28
C LEU A 152 14.17 5.81 8.33
N ILE A 153 14.54 6.56 7.29
CA ILE A 153 15.56 6.12 6.31
C ILE A 153 16.91 5.89 7.01
N VAL A 154 17.34 6.81 7.87
CA VAL A 154 18.60 6.66 8.63
C VAL A 154 18.58 5.39 9.48
N LEU A 155 17.47 5.13 10.21
CA LEU A 155 17.35 3.93 11.03
C LEU A 155 17.39 2.63 10.18
N ILE A 156 16.78 2.63 9.00
CA ILE A 156 16.83 1.49 8.07
C ILE A 156 18.25 1.32 7.51
N PHE A 157 18.94 2.41 7.19
CA PHE A 157 20.34 2.35 6.76
C PHE A 157 21.25 1.78 7.86
N VAL A 158 21.05 2.16 9.11
CA VAL A 158 21.82 1.58 10.25
C VAL A 158 21.64 0.06 10.28
N LEU A 159 20.41 -0.43 10.15
CA LEU A 159 20.14 -1.87 10.11
C LEU A 159 20.80 -2.54 8.90
N PHE A 160 20.64 -1.96 7.70
CA PHE A 160 21.19 -2.51 6.46
C PHE A 160 22.72 -2.54 6.48
N PHE A 161 23.38 -1.43 6.80
CA PHE A 161 24.84 -1.36 6.85
C PHE A 161 25.40 -2.22 7.99
N GLY A 162 24.70 -2.32 9.12
CA GLY A 162 25.06 -3.28 10.16
C GLY A 162 25.11 -4.70 9.62
N CYS A 163 24.11 -5.10 8.86
CA CYS A 163 24.05 -6.40 8.18
C CYS A 163 25.13 -6.57 7.09
N LEU A 164 25.44 -5.51 6.35
CA LEU A 164 26.42 -5.54 5.28
C LEU A 164 27.85 -5.66 5.81
N PHE A 165 28.19 -4.95 6.89
CA PHE A 165 29.53 -4.99 7.49
C PHE A 165 29.75 -6.19 8.42
N HIS A 166 28.68 -6.72 9.01
CA HIS A 166 28.68 -7.91 9.86
C HIS A 166 27.62 -8.90 9.37
N PRO A 167 27.84 -9.55 8.20
CA PRO A 167 26.86 -10.47 7.65
C PRO A 167 26.65 -11.66 8.60
N VAL A 168 25.39 -11.96 8.86
CA VAL A 168 24.98 -13.08 9.76
C VAL A 168 25.05 -14.44 9.06
N ALA A 169 25.18 -14.45 7.74
CA ALA A 169 25.39 -15.64 6.91
C ALA A 169 26.24 -15.25 5.69
N GLU A 170 27.05 -16.19 5.18
CA GLU A 170 27.90 -15.98 4.00
C GLU A 170 27.12 -16.07 2.68
N HIS A 171 26.05 -16.87 2.67
CA HIS A 171 25.22 -17.13 1.48
C HIS A 171 23.74 -17.03 1.84
N TYR A 172 22.91 -16.81 0.81
CA TYR A 172 21.46 -16.88 0.97
C TYR A 172 21.01 -18.33 1.17
N GLY A 173 19.91 -18.51 1.92
CA GLY A 173 19.32 -19.82 2.16
C GLY A 173 18.73 -20.49 0.93
N VAL A 174 18.18 -21.68 1.11
CA VAL A 174 17.47 -22.41 0.06
C VAL A 174 16.04 -21.83 -0.05
N PRO A 175 15.49 -21.66 -1.27
CA PRO A 175 14.10 -21.27 -1.45
C PRO A 175 13.14 -22.24 -0.77
N THR A 176 12.07 -21.71 -0.20
CA THR A 176 11.06 -22.47 0.54
C THR A 176 9.65 -22.19 0.02
N ALA A 177 8.71 -23.08 0.32
CA ALA A 177 7.29 -22.94 -0.04
C ALA A 177 7.08 -22.64 -1.53
N ASP A 178 6.23 -21.65 -1.84
CA ASP A 178 5.84 -21.28 -3.20
C ASP A 178 6.98 -20.62 -4.00
N TYR A 179 8.06 -20.21 -3.33
CA TYR A 179 9.23 -19.62 -4.00
C TYR A 179 10.13 -20.64 -4.71
N VAL A 180 9.98 -21.94 -4.42
CA VAL A 180 10.75 -23.01 -5.06
C VAL A 180 10.43 -23.12 -6.56
N SER A 181 9.15 -22.94 -6.94
CA SER A 181 8.72 -23.18 -8.32
C SER A 181 8.60 -21.91 -9.16
N LEU A 182 8.06 -20.83 -8.59
CA LEU A 182 7.71 -19.59 -9.30
C LEU A 182 8.04 -18.34 -8.48
N PRO A 183 9.31 -18.09 -8.14
CA PRO A 183 9.70 -17.02 -7.23
C PRO A 183 9.22 -15.63 -7.67
N GLY A 184 9.34 -15.30 -8.96
CA GLY A 184 8.87 -14.00 -9.48
C GLY A 184 7.37 -13.80 -9.37
N LEU A 185 6.58 -14.84 -9.64
CA LEU A 185 5.13 -14.77 -9.57
C LEU A 185 4.64 -14.69 -8.13
N THR A 186 5.23 -15.49 -7.24
CA THR A 186 4.97 -15.41 -5.79
C THR A 186 5.32 -14.03 -5.25
N GLY A 187 6.41 -13.43 -5.75
CA GLY A 187 6.77 -12.04 -5.45
C GLY A 187 5.67 -11.04 -5.83
N ILE A 188 5.09 -11.15 -7.04
CA ILE A 188 3.97 -10.28 -7.48
C ILE A 188 2.79 -10.39 -6.52
N LEU A 189 2.40 -11.60 -6.14
CA LEU A 189 1.26 -11.83 -5.24
C LEU A 189 1.51 -11.27 -3.83
N ASN A 190 2.72 -11.45 -3.31
CA ASN A 190 3.09 -10.88 -2.02
C ASN A 190 3.13 -9.35 -2.04
N GLY A 191 3.45 -8.74 -3.18
CA GLY A 191 3.39 -7.29 -3.32
C GLY A 191 1.98 -6.70 -3.20
N TYR A 192 0.93 -7.44 -3.51
CA TYR A 192 -0.46 -6.98 -3.26
C TYR A 192 -0.76 -6.77 -1.78
N GLN A 193 -0.13 -7.54 -0.91
CA GLN A 193 -0.37 -7.48 0.54
C GLN A 193 0.15 -6.19 1.18
N THR A 194 0.99 -5.40 0.49
CA THR A 194 1.40 -4.07 0.97
C THR A 194 0.24 -3.08 1.02
N MET A 195 -0.81 -3.26 0.21
CA MET A 195 -1.98 -2.39 0.04
C MET A 195 -1.67 -1.05 -0.64
N ASP A 196 -0.45 -0.83 -1.10
CA ASP A 196 0.01 0.46 -1.64
C ASP A 196 -0.73 0.86 -2.91
N THR A 197 -1.16 -0.08 -3.75
CA THR A 197 -1.91 0.24 -4.97
C THR A 197 -3.28 0.86 -4.65
N LEU A 198 -3.97 0.35 -3.62
CA LEU A 198 -5.23 0.94 -3.17
C LEU A 198 -5.01 2.30 -2.50
N ALA A 199 -3.95 2.42 -1.69
CA ALA A 199 -3.56 3.67 -1.08
C ALA A 199 -3.18 4.73 -2.13
N ALA A 200 -2.50 4.34 -3.20
CA ALA A 200 -2.09 5.21 -4.31
C ALA A 200 -3.28 5.90 -4.99
N LEU A 201 -4.42 5.21 -5.10
CA LEU A 201 -5.64 5.77 -5.67
C LEU A 201 -6.19 6.97 -4.86
N ASN A 202 -5.78 7.08 -3.61
CA ASN A 202 -6.27 8.11 -2.68
C ASN A 202 -5.20 9.14 -2.30
N PHE A 203 -3.93 8.73 -2.20
CA PHE A 203 -2.84 9.63 -1.80
C PHE A 203 -2.63 10.80 -2.75
N GLY A 204 -3.03 10.65 -4.03
CA GLY A 204 -2.95 11.72 -5.02
C GLY A 204 -3.67 13.00 -4.59
N ALA A 205 -4.83 12.89 -3.92
CA ALA A 205 -5.58 14.05 -3.44
C ALA A 205 -4.84 14.80 -2.33
N VAL A 206 -4.33 14.08 -1.32
CA VAL A 206 -3.56 14.70 -0.21
C VAL A 206 -2.26 15.32 -0.72
N ILE A 207 -1.57 14.67 -1.64
CA ILE A 207 -0.35 15.21 -2.24
C ILE A 207 -0.65 16.47 -3.07
N ALA A 208 -1.76 16.48 -3.81
CA ALA A 208 -2.19 17.69 -4.54
C ALA A 208 -2.48 18.85 -3.57
N LEU A 209 -3.14 18.59 -2.44
CA LEU A 209 -3.36 19.59 -1.38
C LEU A 209 -2.03 20.14 -0.84
N ASN A 210 -1.09 19.26 -0.50
CA ASN A 210 0.24 19.67 -0.01
C ASN A 210 1.03 20.48 -1.05
N ILE A 211 0.84 20.23 -2.36
CA ILE A 211 1.45 21.02 -3.43
C ILE A 211 0.83 22.42 -3.51
N ARG A 212 -0.49 22.51 -3.34
CA ARG A 212 -1.19 23.80 -3.30
C ARG A 212 -0.80 24.67 -2.11
N ASP A 213 -0.48 24.06 -0.96
CA ASP A 213 0.06 24.76 0.23
C ASP A 213 1.40 25.48 -0.05
N TYR A 214 2.14 25.06 -1.09
CA TYR A 214 3.30 25.80 -1.60
C TYR A 214 2.95 26.95 -2.56
N GLY A 215 1.67 27.33 -2.67
CA GLY A 215 1.21 28.41 -3.54
C GLY A 215 1.09 28.03 -5.02
N ILE A 216 1.00 26.75 -5.35
CA ILE A 216 0.81 26.26 -6.73
C ILE A 216 -0.69 26.04 -6.97
N GLU A 217 -1.33 26.96 -7.67
CA GLU A 217 -2.78 26.89 -8.01
C GLU A 217 -3.07 26.28 -9.39
N ASP A 218 -2.07 26.34 -10.31
CA ASP A 218 -2.21 25.80 -11.66
C ASP A 218 -2.37 24.27 -11.64
N GLU A 219 -3.54 23.78 -11.99
CA GLU A 219 -3.89 22.36 -12.02
C GLU A 219 -2.91 21.49 -12.83
N GLN A 220 -2.35 22.04 -13.93
CA GLN A 220 -1.38 21.31 -14.74
C GLN A 220 -0.04 21.16 -14.00
N GLN A 221 0.38 22.16 -13.23
CA GLN A 221 1.59 22.10 -12.42
C GLN A 221 1.38 21.19 -11.20
N VAL A 222 0.23 21.24 -10.54
CA VAL A 222 -0.14 20.33 -9.45
C VAL A 222 -0.02 18.88 -9.95
N ARG A 223 -0.68 18.55 -11.06
CA ARG A 223 -0.64 17.21 -11.66
C ARG A 223 0.78 16.77 -12.01
N ARG A 224 1.58 17.62 -12.66
CA ARG A 224 2.98 17.30 -13.01
C ARG A 224 3.83 17.07 -11.77
N SER A 225 3.63 17.87 -10.73
CA SER A 225 4.38 17.75 -9.48
C SER A 225 3.98 16.49 -8.71
N THR A 226 2.70 16.13 -8.69
CA THR A 226 2.20 14.87 -8.12
C THR A 226 2.83 13.65 -8.81
N ILE A 227 2.87 13.65 -10.14
CA ILE A 227 3.50 12.57 -10.91
C ILE A 227 5.00 12.46 -10.58
N ARG A 228 5.71 13.59 -10.51
CA ARG A 228 7.15 13.59 -10.15
C ARG A 228 7.37 13.12 -8.71
N ALA A 229 6.51 13.51 -7.77
CA ALA A 229 6.55 13.00 -6.40
C ALA A 229 6.33 11.47 -6.36
N GLY A 230 5.42 10.95 -7.19
CA GLY A 230 5.22 9.51 -7.35
C GLY A 230 6.48 8.76 -7.79
N TRP A 231 7.22 9.28 -8.77
CA TRP A 231 8.50 8.69 -9.20
C TRP A 231 9.58 8.74 -8.11
N ILE A 232 9.66 9.85 -7.36
CA ILE A 232 10.60 9.97 -6.22
C ILE A 232 10.26 8.93 -5.15
N ALA A 233 8.99 8.84 -4.75
CA ALA A 233 8.54 7.86 -3.77
C ALA A 233 8.80 6.42 -4.24
N GLY A 234 8.53 6.11 -5.52
CA GLY A 234 8.80 4.79 -6.10
C GLY A 234 10.29 4.43 -6.10
N ALA A 235 11.17 5.38 -6.44
CA ALA A 235 12.62 5.15 -6.38
C ALA A 235 13.11 4.89 -4.94
N MET A 236 12.54 5.58 -3.95
CA MET A 236 12.85 5.36 -2.55
C MET A 236 12.33 4.00 -2.05
N LEU A 237 11.10 3.62 -2.43
CA LEU A 237 10.55 2.30 -2.13
C LEU A 237 11.43 1.20 -2.72
N LEU A 238 11.87 1.35 -3.99
CA LEU A 238 12.74 0.38 -4.65
C LEU A 238 14.05 0.18 -3.87
N LEU A 239 14.69 1.28 -3.48
CA LEU A 239 15.94 1.23 -2.70
C LEU A 239 15.72 0.52 -1.35
N VAL A 240 14.72 0.96 -0.59
CA VAL A 240 14.48 0.42 0.76
C VAL A 240 14.03 -1.04 0.71
N TYR A 241 13.19 -1.42 -0.25
CA TYR A 241 12.75 -2.81 -0.38
C TYR A 241 13.89 -3.74 -0.83
N ALA A 242 14.78 -3.28 -1.71
CA ALA A 242 15.97 -4.03 -2.07
C ALA A 242 16.88 -4.30 -0.85
N MET A 243 17.08 -3.27 -0.02
CA MET A 243 17.84 -3.39 1.23
C MET A 243 17.20 -4.37 2.21
N LEU A 244 15.88 -4.27 2.43
CA LEU A 244 15.14 -5.16 3.32
C LEU A 244 15.08 -6.59 2.80
N THR A 245 14.99 -6.79 1.49
CA THR A 245 15.04 -8.12 0.86
C THR A 245 16.40 -8.78 1.08
N HIS A 246 17.50 -8.03 0.89
CA HIS A 246 18.84 -8.52 1.16
C HIS A 246 19.02 -8.93 2.63
N VAL A 247 18.63 -8.04 3.55
CA VAL A 247 18.65 -8.30 5.00
C VAL A 247 17.82 -9.55 5.33
N GLY A 248 16.65 -9.68 4.72
CA GLY A 248 15.78 -10.85 4.88
C GLY A 248 16.41 -12.15 4.39
N ALA A 249 17.04 -12.13 3.21
CA ALA A 249 17.67 -13.32 2.63
C ALA A 249 18.81 -13.86 3.49
N LEU A 250 19.62 -12.98 4.07
CA LEU A 250 20.66 -13.37 5.04
C LEU A 250 20.08 -13.85 6.36
N SER A 251 19.02 -13.20 6.86
CA SER A 251 18.33 -13.64 8.07
C SER A 251 17.70 -15.02 7.92
N GLY A 252 17.06 -15.30 6.77
CA GLY A 252 16.47 -16.61 6.48
C GLY A 252 17.48 -17.74 6.39
N ALA A 253 18.70 -17.44 5.93
CA ALA A 253 19.81 -18.38 5.93
C ALA A 253 20.33 -18.69 7.35
N ALA A 254 20.49 -17.65 8.18
CA ALA A 254 21.01 -17.80 9.55
C ALA A 254 19.97 -18.39 10.52
N TRP A 255 18.69 -18.03 10.35
CA TRP A 255 17.57 -18.47 11.20
C TRP A 255 16.39 -18.94 10.34
N PRO A 256 16.46 -20.16 9.78
CA PRO A 256 15.38 -20.70 8.97
C PRO A 256 14.11 -20.93 9.82
N GLY A 257 12.95 -20.82 9.17
CA GLY A 257 11.65 -21.08 9.83
C GLY A 257 10.96 -19.86 10.44
N GLY A 258 11.41 -18.65 10.15
CA GLY A 258 10.69 -17.42 10.50
C GLY A 258 9.32 -17.41 9.80
N SER A 259 8.24 -17.28 10.61
CA SER A 259 6.86 -17.31 10.09
C SER A 259 6.40 -15.98 9.50
N THR A 260 7.05 -14.88 9.86
CA THR A 260 6.71 -13.52 9.43
C THR A 260 7.96 -12.70 9.13
N GLY A 261 7.81 -11.62 8.36
CA GLY A 261 8.90 -10.66 8.16
C GLY A 261 9.26 -9.88 9.43
N ALA A 262 8.36 -9.81 10.38
CA ALA A 262 8.62 -9.26 11.70
C ALA A 262 9.61 -10.13 12.48
N ASP A 263 9.43 -11.46 12.46
CA ASP A 263 10.37 -12.42 13.07
C ASP A 263 11.74 -12.33 12.38
N THR A 264 11.74 -12.28 11.05
CA THR A 264 12.96 -12.15 10.23
C THR A 264 13.77 -10.91 10.62
N LEU A 265 13.14 -9.75 10.74
CA LEU A 265 13.80 -8.52 11.14
C LEU A 265 14.22 -8.53 12.61
N SER A 266 13.43 -9.14 13.49
CA SER A 266 13.76 -9.26 14.91
C SER A 266 14.99 -10.13 15.13
N ASN A 267 15.10 -11.24 14.40
CA ASN A 267 16.25 -12.13 14.49
C ASN A 267 17.54 -11.41 14.08
N ILE A 268 17.51 -10.68 12.95
CA ILE A 268 18.70 -9.97 12.47
C ILE A 268 19.07 -8.77 13.35
N ALA A 269 18.07 -8.00 13.79
CA ALA A 269 18.32 -6.84 14.66
C ALA A 269 18.93 -7.29 16.02
N ARG A 270 18.42 -8.40 16.57
CA ARG A 270 18.97 -9.00 17.79
C ARG A 270 20.35 -9.59 17.55
N GLY A 271 20.56 -10.28 16.44
CA GLY A 271 21.86 -10.88 16.10
C GLY A 271 22.96 -9.84 15.90
N LEU A 272 22.65 -8.70 15.27
CA LEU A 272 23.64 -7.65 14.98
C LEU A 272 23.90 -6.73 16.18
N PHE A 273 22.85 -6.32 16.90
CA PHE A 273 22.92 -5.23 17.88
C PHE A 273 22.43 -5.65 19.28
N GLY A 274 22.10 -6.93 19.47
CA GLY A 274 21.57 -7.40 20.75
C GLY A 274 20.27 -6.70 21.17
N PRO A 275 20.11 -6.34 22.47
CA PRO A 275 18.93 -5.62 22.95
C PRO A 275 18.71 -4.25 22.29
N VAL A 276 19.79 -3.54 21.92
CA VAL A 276 19.72 -2.25 21.24
C VAL A 276 19.08 -2.40 19.85
N GLY A 277 19.32 -3.52 19.16
CA GLY A 277 18.70 -3.84 17.89
C GLY A 277 17.18 -3.95 17.97
N GLN A 278 16.65 -4.48 19.06
CA GLN A 278 15.19 -4.52 19.26
C GLN A 278 14.58 -3.13 19.46
N VAL A 279 15.27 -2.24 20.18
CA VAL A 279 14.82 -0.84 20.32
C VAL A 279 14.87 -0.13 18.98
N LEU A 280 15.95 -0.32 18.19
CA LEU A 280 16.06 0.21 16.84
C LEU A 280 14.92 -0.26 15.95
N LEU A 281 14.63 -1.56 15.95
CA LEU A 281 13.56 -2.14 15.14
C LEU A 281 12.18 -1.63 15.58
N ALA A 282 11.91 -1.57 16.88
CA ALA A 282 10.67 -1.00 17.41
C ALA A 282 10.49 0.46 16.97
N ALA A 283 11.55 1.28 17.01
CA ALA A 283 11.51 2.67 16.55
C ALA A 283 11.20 2.75 15.04
N ILE A 284 11.83 1.90 14.20
CA ILE A 284 11.55 1.82 12.77
C ILE A 284 10.07 1.54 12.52
N PHE A 285 9.51 0.51 13.18
CA PHE A 285 8.12 0.13 13.00
C PHE A 285 7.13 1.18 13.50
N VAL A 286 7.40 1.77 14.67
CA VAL A 286 6.53 2.82 15.22
C VAL A 286 6.49 4.02 14.29
N ILE A 287 7.64 4.52 13.82
CA ILE A 287 7.70 5.69 12.94
C ILE A 287 7.05 5.39 11.59
N ALA A 288 7.36 4.26 10.96
CA ALA A 288 6.78 3.90 9.67
C ALA A 288 5.26 3.72 9.74
N CYS A 289 4.78 2.96 10.72
CA CYS A 289 3.36 2.74 10.93
C CYS A 289 2.61 4.04 11.28
N PHE A 290 3.23 4.91 12.07
CA PHE A 290 2.68 6.21 12.42
C PHE A 290 2.52 7.11 11.19
N ASN A 291 3.54 7.20 10.35
CA ASN A 291 3.50 7.98 9.11
C ASN A 291 2.34 7.56 8.20
N THR A 292 2.24 6.26 7.95
CA THR A 292 1.14 5.71 7.13
C THR A 292 -0.21 5.94 7.79
N CYS A 293 -0.33 5.74 9.11
CA CYS A 293 -1.57 5.98 9.85
C CYS A 293 -2.06 7.41 9.68
N VAL A 294 -1.19 8.40 9.90
CA VAL A 294 -1.50 9.83 9.73
C VAL A 294 -1.95 10.14 8.30
N GLY A 295 -1.20 9.65 7.31
CA GLY A 295 -1.54 9.83 5.90
C GLY A 295 -2.91 9.25 5.54
N LEU A 296 -3.22 8.05 6.03
CA LEU A 296 -4.51 7.38 5.79
C LEU A 296 -5.67 8.08 6.51
N ILE A 297 -5.50 8.49 7.78
CA ILE A 297 -6.54 9.27 8.50
C ILE A 297 -6.83 10.57 7.74
N ALA A 298 -5.80 11.26 7.24
CA ALA A 298 -5.98 12.48 6.47
C ALA A 298 -6.73 12.22 5.16
N CYS A 299 -6.37 11.18 4.40
CA CYS A 299 -7.05 10.83 3.15
C CYS A 299 -8.52 10.48 3.36
N VAL A 300 -8.79 9.59 4.31
CA VAL A 300 -10.16 9.13 4.60
C VAL A 300 -10.98 10.27 5.17
N GLY A 301 -10.40 11.06 6.07
CA GLY A 301 -11.05 12.22 6.67
C GLY A 301 -11.47 13.26 5.62
N GLN A 302 -10.60 13.56 4.65
CA GLN A 302 -10.91 14.49 3.56
C GLN A 302 -12.02 13.97 2.64
N TYR A 303 -11.93 12.72 2.20
CA TYR A 303 -12.95 12.12 1.34
C TYR A 303 -14.35 12.17 1.98
N PHE A 304 -14.44 11.77 3.27
CA PHE A 304 -15.73 11.78 3.95
C PHE A 304 -16.21 13.20 4.31
N HIS A 305 -15.30 14.15 4.47
CA HIS A 305 -15.68 15.56 4.65
C HIS A 305 -16.26 16.14 3.34
N GLU A 306 -15.70 15.79 2.18
CA GLU A 306 -16.27 16.17 0.87
C GLU A 306 -17.64 15.50 0.63
N LEU A 307 -17.82 14.25 1.09
CA LEU A 307 -19.08 13.52 0.96
C LEU A 307 -20.15 14.01 1.93
N LEU A 308 -19.75 14.49 3.13
CA LEU A 308 -20.61 14.94 4.23
C LEU A 308 -20.21 16.37 4.68
N PRO A 309 -20.45 17.41 3.86
CA PRO A 309 -19.92 18.76 4.13
C PRO A 309 -20.43 19.41 5.42
N HIS A 310 -21.55 18.92 5.95
CA HIS A 310 -22.14 19.40 7.20
C HIS A 310 -21.44 18.86 8.46
N ILE A 311 -20.56 17.84 8.31
CA ILE A 311 -19.76 17.32 9.41
C ILE A 311 -18.34 17.91 9.31
N PRO A 312 -17.83 18.59 10.36
CA PRO A 312 -16.50 19.17 10.28
C PRO A 312 -15.42 18.10 10.20
N TYR A 313 -14.37 18.37 9.41
CA TYR A 313 -13.25 17.45 9.20
C TYR A 313 -12.67 16.85 10.50
N PRO A 314 -12.43 17.62 11.59
CA PRO A 314 -11.92 17.04 12.83
C PRO A 314 -12.81 15.95 13.45
N ALA A 315 -14.14 16.10 13.33
CA ALA A 315 -15.07 15.10 13.87
C ALA A 315 -15.00 13.78 13.06
N ILE A 316 -14.87 13.88 11.74
CA ILE A 316 -14.70 12.74 10.86
C ILE A 316 -13.37 12.04 11.13
N ALA A 317 -12.28 12.79 11.21
CA ALA A 317 -10.95 12.26 11.52
C ALA A 317 -10.92 11.57 12.90
N ALA A 318 -11.55 12.16 13.90
CA ALA A 318 -11.68 11.57 15.24
C ALA A 318 -12.47 10.25 15.21
N PHE A 319 -13.59 10.22 14.48
CA PHE A 319 -14.39 9.01 14.32
C PHE A 319 -13.57 7.86 13.70
N PHE A 320 -12.84 8.13 12.61
CA PHE A 320 -12.01 7.10 11.95
C PHE A 320 -10.82 6.68 12.80
N ALA A 321 -10.18 7.59 13.52
CA ALA A 321 -9.12 7.26 14.47
C ALA A 321 -9.64 6.37 15.61
N ALA A 322 -10.80 6.71 16.21
CA ALA A 322 -11.40 5.94 17.29
C ALA A 322 -11.88 4.54 16.81
N ALA A 323 -12.54 4.45 15.66
CA ALA A 323 -12.97 3.19 15.08
C ALA A 323 -11.76 2.27 14.79
N SER A 324 -10.70 2.84 14.22
CA SER A 324 -9.46 2.10 13.94
C SER A 324 -8.74 1.66 15.22
N MET A 325 -8.77 2.48 16.25
CA MET A 325 -8.24 2.14 17.59
C MET A 325 -8.95 0.90 18.14
N ILE A 326 -10.26 0.87 18.11
CA ILE A 326 -11.05 -0.28 18.59
C ILE A 326 -10.67 -1.55 17.81
N ILE A 327 -10.64 -1.47 16.47
CA ILE A 327 -10.35 -2.61 15.60
C ILE A 327 -8.88 -3.07 15.78
N SER A 328 -7.94 -2.17 16.03
CA SER A 328 -6.53 -2.52 16.21
C SER A 328 -6.28 -3.48 17.38
N ASN A 329 -7.17 -3.51 18.36
CA ASN A 329 -7.07 -4.39 19.54
C ASN A 329 -7.51 -5.85 19.26
N ILE A 330 -8.04 -6.15 18.06
CA ILE A 330 -8.28 -7.54 17.63
C ILE A 330 -6.95 -8.28 17.37
N GLY A 331 -5.85 -7.52 17.21
CA GLY A 331 -4.52 -8.03 16.94
C GLY A 331 -4.24 -8.22 15.45
N LEU A 332 -2.93 -8.29 15.11
CA LEU A 332 -2.47 -8.30 13.72
C LEU A 332 -3.00 -9.51 12.93
N ALA A 333 -2.96 -10.71 13.51
CA ALA A 333 -3.42 -11.93 12.84
C ALA A 333 -4.92 -11.87 12.50
N GLY A 334 -5.75 -11.34 13.39
CA GLY A 334 -7.17 -11.14 13.15
C GLY A 334 -7.43 -10.16 12.02
N ILE A 335 -6.70 -9.03 11.99
CA ILE A 335 -6.82 -8.02 10.95
C ILE A 335 -6.40 -8.59 9.59
N ILE A 336 -5.28 -9.33 9.50
CA ILE A 336 -4.82 -9.95 8.25
C ILE A 336 -5.85 -10.96 7.74
N ARG A 337 -6.41 -11.81 8.61
CA ARG A 337 -7.43 -12.77 8.24
C ARG A 337 -8.68 -12.11 7.66
N LEU A 338 -9.08 -10.98 8.20
CA LEU A 338 -10.24 -10.22 7.72
C LEU A 338 -9.92 -9.49 6.41
N SER A 339 -8.71 -8.97 6.27
CA SER A 339 -8.32 -8.14 5.12
C SER A 339 -8.08 -8.94 3.84
N THR A 340 -7.52 -10.14 3.93
CA THR A 340 -7.11 -10.93 2.76
C THR A 340 -8.23 -11.15 1.74
N PRO A 341 -9.43 -11.65 2.10
CA PRO A 341 -10.50 -11.84 1.12
C PRO A 341 -11.01 -10.53 0.51
N VAL A 342 -11.08 -9.47 1.31
CA VAL A 342 -11.53 -8.15 0.83
C VAL A 342 -10.53 -7.59 -0.19
N LEU A 343 -9.24 -7.70 0.09
CA LEU A 343 -8.19 -7.26 -0.84
C LEU A 343 -8.20 -8.09 -2.12
N ASN A 344 -8.33 -9.39 -2.04
CA ASN A 344 -8.39 -10.27 -3.21
C ASN A 344 -9.59 -9.95 -4.11
N ALA A 345 -10.69 -9.43 -3.56
CA ALA A 345 -11.83 -8.97 -4.34
C ALA A 345 -11.60 -7.62 -5.02
N ILE A 346 -10.97 -6.65 -4.33
CA ILE A 346 -10.88 -5.25 -4.78
C ILE A 346 -9.64 -5.03 -5.65
N TYR A 347 -8.51 -5.69 -5.37
CA TYR A 347 -7.23 -5.45 -6.04
C TYR A 347 -7.27 -5.65 -7.57
N PRO A 348 -7.83 -6.75 -8.10
CA PRO A 348 -7.94 -6.95 -9.54
C PRO A 348 -8.70 -5.82 -10.25
N VAL A 349 -9.80 -5.37 -9.63
CA VAL A 349 -10.61 -4.26 -10.15
C VAL A 349 -9.81 -2.95 -10.18
N ALA A 350 -9.06 -2.66 -9.12
CA ALA A 350 -8.19 -1.50 -9.04
C ALA A 350 -7.09 -1.53 -10.11
N ILE A 351 -6.43 -2.68 -10.29
CA ILE A 351 -5.37 -2.85 -11.29
C ILE A 351 -5.93 -2.63 -12.71
N VAL A 352 -7.06 -3.27 -13.04
CA VAL A 352 -7.68 -3.10 -14.36
C VAL A 352 -8.09 -1.64 -14.59
N LEU A 353 -8.65 -0.98 -13.59
CA LEU A 353 -9.04 0.43 -13.68
C LEU A 353 -7.82 1.34 -13.94
N ILE A 354 -6.71 1.10 -13.23
CA ILE A 354 -5.44 1.81 -13.43
C ILE A 354 -4.93 1.59 -14.85
N VAL A 355 -4.86 0.35 -15.32
CA VAL A 355 -4.35 0.00 -16.67
C VAL A 355 -5.21 0.65 -17.74
N LEU A 356 -6.53 0.56 -17.64
CA LEU A 356 -7.47 1.19 -18.57
C LEU A 356 -7.31 2.72 -18.62
N SER A 357 -6.85 3.36 -17.55
CA SER A 357 -6.65 4.82 -17.53
C SER A 357 -5.64 5.33 -18.55
N PHE A 358 -4.76 4.46 -19.03
CA PHE A 358 -3.75 4.78 -20.05
C PHE A 358 -4.24 4.61 -21.48
N LEU A 359 -5.47 4.14 -21.69
CA LEU A 359 -6.07 4.10 -23.02
C LEU A 359 -6.20 5.52 -23.59
N PRO A 360 -5.83 5.73 -24.88
CA PRO A 360 -6.02 7.02 -25.52
C PRO A 360 -7.51 7.32 -25.66
N LYS A 361 -7.93 8.58 -25.42
CA LYS A 361 -9.32 9.06 -25.53
C LYS A 361 -10.31 8.17 -24.75
N PRO A 362 -10.15 8.09 -23.41
CA PRO A 362 -10.95 7.19 -22.57
C PRO A 362 -12.46 7.39 -22.71
N GLU A 363 -12.92 8.61 -23.04
CA GLU A 363 -14.31 8.97 -23.29
C GLU A 363 -14.94 8.18 -24.45
N LYS A 364 -14.13 7.72 -25.42
CA LYS A 364 -14.59 6.91 -26.55
C LYS A 364 -14.67 5.41 -26.25
N HIS A 365 -14.16 4.98 -25.11
CA HIS A 365 -14.01 3.58 -24.72
C HIS A 365 -14.91 3.17 -23.54
N GLY A 366 -16.04 3.81 -23.31
CA GLY A 366 -16.92 3.53 -22.18
C GLY A 366 -17.42 2.09 -22.09
N ALA A 367 -17.59 1.39 -23.23
CA ALA A 367 -17.92 -0.04 -23.24
C ALA A 367 -16.76 -0.91 -22.71
N VAL A 368 -15.51 -0.58 -23.08
CA VAL A 368 -14.31 -1.27 -22.60
C VAL A 368 -14.23 -1.18 -21.08
N TYR A 369 -14.34 0.04 -20.52
CA TYR A 369 -14.31 0.21 -19.06
C TYR A 369 -15.37 -0.62 -18.37
N ARG A 370 -16.62 -0.57 -18.83
CA ARG A 370 -17.73 -1.31 -18.20
C ARG A 370 -17.54 -2.81 -18.24
N LEU A 371 -17.18 -3.37 -19.40
CA LEU A 371 -17.06 -4.82 -19.57
C LEU A 371 -15.82 -5.37 -18.85
N CYS A 372 -14.66 -4.72 -18.99
CA CYS A 372 -13.46 -5.14 -18.27
C CYS A 372 -13.69 -5.16 -16.75
N ILE A 373 -14.25 -4.08 -16.21
CA ILE A 373 -14.49 -3.96 -14.77
C ILE A 373 -15.56 -4.97 -14.30
N ALA A 374 -16.67 -5.11 -15.05
CA ALA A 374 -17.73 -6.05 -14.68
C ALA A 374 -17.22 -7.50 -14.63
N PHE A 375 -16.50 -7.94 -15.67
CA PHE A 375 -15.99 -9.32 -15.75
C PHE A 375 -14.92 -9.58 -14.71
N THR A 376 -14.02 -8.61 -14.49
CA THR A 376 -13.01 -8.69 -13.44
C THR A 376 -13.65 -8.75 -12.06
N ALA A 377 -14.61 -7.88 -11.76
CA ALA A 377 -15.27 -7.82 -10.46
C ALA A 377 -16.04 -9.11 -10.15
N VAL A 378 -16.78 -9.64 -11.13
CA VAL A 378 -17.51 -10.92 -10.95
C VAL A 378 -16.53 -12.04 -10.60
N GLN A 379 -15.43 -12.16 -11.34
CA GLN A 379 -14.44 -13.20 -11.08
C GLN A 379 -13.74 -12.99 -9.73
N SER A 380 -13.23 -11.79 -9.44
CA SER A 380 -12.47 -11.53 -8.22
C SER A 380 -13.31 -11.66 -6.94
N ILE A 381 -14.55 -11.21 -6.96
CA ILE A 381 -15.49 -11.37 -5.83
C ILE A 381 -15.83 -12.85 -5.63
N ALA A 382 -16.14 -13.58 -6.71
CA ALA A 382 -16.48 -14.99 -6.62
C ALA A 382 -15.29 -15.88 -6.21
N ALA A 383 -14.07 -15.46 -6.53
CA ALA A 383 -12.85 -16.13 -6.08
C ALA A 383 -12.52 -15.83 -4.60
N ALA A 384 -12.75 -14.61 -4.16
CA ALA A 384 -12.49 -14.19 -2.79
C ALA A 384 -13.55 -14.70 -1.79
N PHE A 385 -14.81 -14.78 -2.22
CA PHE A 385 -15.93 -15.28 -1.44
C PHE A 385 -16.53 -16.47 -2.18
N PRO A 386 -16.03 -17.70 -1.94
CA PRO A 386 -16.37 -18.87 -2.74
C PRO A 386 -17.88 -19.10 -2.86
N ILE A 387 -18.39 -18.96 -4.07
CA ILE A 387 -19.77 -19.26 -4.43
C ILE A 387 -19.77 -20.68 -5.01
N PRO A 388 -20.43 -21.67 -4.36
CA PRO A 388 -20.34 -23.08 -4.76
C PRO A 388 -20.67 -23.33 -6.24
N VAL A 389 -21.67 -22.64 -6.79
CA VAL A 389 -22.09 -22.76 -8.18
C VAL A 389 -21.04 -22.29 -9.18
N LEU A 390 -20.24 -21.28 -8.84
CA LEU A 390 -19.20 -20.70 -9.71
C LEU A 390 -17.83 -21.37 -9.55
N SER A 391 -17.60 -22.11 -8.47
CA SER A 391 -16.32 -22.72 -8.15
C SER A 391 -15.74 -23.60 -9.26
N PRO A 392 -16.49 -24.47 -9.98
CA PRO A 392 -15.95 -25.26 -11.06
C PRO A 392 -15.48 -24.39 -12.24
N LEU A 393 -16.25 -23.36 -12.60
CA LEU A 393 -15.93 -22.43 -13.67
C LEU A 393 -14.66 -21.61 -13.32
N LEU A 394 -14.55 -21.14 -12.09
CA LEU A 394 -13.39 -20.38 -11.63
C LEU A 394 -12.11 -21.22 -11.65
N ARG A 395 -12.19 -22.50 -11.25
CA ARG A 395 -11.05 -23.43 -11.29
C ARG A 395 -10.57 -23.74 -12.71
N ALA A 396 -11.48 -23.69 -13.68
CA ALA A 396 -11.15 -23.92 -15.10
C ALA A 396 -10.49 -22.70 -15.77
N LEU A 397 -10.52 -21.52 -15.13
CA LEU A 397 -9.87 -20.34 -15.70
C LEU A 397 -8.34 -20.48 -15.73
N PRO A 398 -7.70 -20.16 -16.85
CA PRO A 398 -6.24 -20.10 -16.92
C PRO A 398 -5.67 -19.17 -15.86
N LEU A 399 -4.51 -19.52 -15.32
CA LEU A 399 -3.81 -18.75 -14.28
C LEU A 399 -4.57 -18.62 -12.93
N ASN A 400 -5.73 -19.27 -12.77
CA ASN A 400 -6.48 -19.18 -11.51
C ASN A 400 -5.71 -19.83 -10.35
N ALA A 401 -5.05 -20.96 -10.58
CA ALA A 401 -4.18 -21.61 -9.59
C ALA A 401 -3.00 -20.71 -9.15
N LEU A 402 -2.64 -19.74 -9.98
CA LEU A 402 -1.57 -18.78 -9.74
C LEU A 402 -2.09 -17.44 -9.16
N GLY A 403 -3.38 -17.34 -8.80
CA GLY A 403 -3.99 -16.11 -8.28
C GLY A 403 -4.32 -15.04 -9.34
N PHE A 404 -4.15 -15.34 -10.63
CA PHE A 404 -4.39 -14.41 -11.75
C PHE A 404 -5.57 -14.79 -12.62
N GLY A 405 -6.52 -15.57 -12.10
CA GLY A 405 -7.74 -15.98 -12.83
C GLY A 405 -8.58 -14.82 -13.38
N TRP A 406 -8.42 -13.63 -12.82
CA TRP A 406 -9.10 -12.41 -13.27
C TRP A 406 -8.57 -11.83 -14.59
N LEU A 407 -7.36 -12.17 -15.00
CA LEU A 407 -6.75 -11.64 -16.24
C LEU A 407 -7.54 -12.04 -17.50
N MET A 408 -7.98 -13.31 -17.56
CA MET A 408 -8.73 -13.78 -18.72
C MET A 408 -10.09 -13.07 -18.86
N PRO A 409 -10.95 -12.98 -17.82
CA PRO A 409 -12.18 -12.19 -17.89
C PRO A 409 -11.95 -10.72 -18.25
N ALA A 410 -10.89 -10.10 -17.72
CA ALA A 410 -10.51 -8.73 -18.06
C ALA A 410 -10.16 -8.61 -19.56
N ALA A 411 -9.36 -9.54 -20.09
CA ALA A 411 -8.98 -9.57 -21.51
C ALA A 411 -10.19 -9.78 -22.42
N VAL A 412 -11.10 -10.68 -22.06
CA VAL A 412 -12.36 -10.89 -22.79
C VAL A 412 -13.21 -9.62 -22.80
N GLY A 413 -13.34 -8.96 -21.65
CA GLY A 413 -14.03 -7.67 -21.53
C GLY A 413 -13.41 -6.59 -22.40
N LEU A 414 -12.08 -6.55 -22.49
CA LEU A 414 -11.33 -5.63 -23.36
C LEU A 414 -11.67 -5.90 -24.84
N LEU A 415 -11.54 -7.15 -25.30
CA LEU A 415 -11.78 -7.54 -26.69
C LEU A 415 -13.22 -7.22 -27.10
N ILE A 416 -14.21 -7.65 -26.34
CA ILE A 416 -15.63 -7.38 -26.61
C ILE A 416 -15.87 -5.87 -26.63
N GLY A 417 -15.33 -5.14 -25.65
CA GLY A 417 -15.51 -3.69 -25.55
C GLY A 417 -14.89 -2.91 -26.71
N LEU A 418 -13.80 -3.40 -27.30
CA LEU A 418 -13.18 -2.80 -28.49
C LEU A 418 -13.96 -3.08 -29.77
N LEU A 419 -14.66 -4.21 -29.85
CA LEU A 419 -15.51 -4.58 -30.99
C LEU A 419 -16.84 -3.85 -31.00
N LEU A 420 -17.31 -3.35 -29.85
CA LEU A 420 -18.55 -2.59 -29.78
C LEU A 420 -18.39 -1.19 -30.42
N PRO A 421 -19.46 -0.66 -31.09
CA PRO A 421 -19.40 0.64 -31.73
C PRO A 421 -19.03 1.73 -30.71
N LYS A 422 -18.04 2.53 -31.06
CA LYS A 422 -17.64 3.71 -30.28
C LYS A 422 -18.78 4.71 -30.24
N LYS A 423 -19.11 5.24 -29.08
CA LYS A 423 -20.09 6.35 -28.98
C LYS A 423 -19.60 7.48 -29.87
N THR A 424 -20.32 7.74 -30.95
CA THR A 424 -20.16 8.97 -31.75
C THR A 424 -20.58 10.14 -30.87
N GLU A 425 -19.71 11.14 -30.74
CA GLU A 425 -20.11 12.43 -30.19
C GLU A 425 -21.34 12.91 -30.96
N LYS A 426 -22.47 13.03 -30.25
CA LYS A 426 -23.52 13.90 -30.76
C LYS A 426 -22.93 15.30 -30.69
N ALA A 427 -22.74 15.89 -31.89
CA ALA A 427 -22.35 17.27 -32.08
C ALA A 427 -23.29 18.24 -31.35
#